data_82bde56653bf3c0a987da59c08c49416
#
_entry.id   82bde56653bf3c0a987da59c08c49416
#
_cell.length_a   1.000
_cell.length_b   1.000
_cell.length_c   1.000
_cell.angle_alpha   90.00
_cell.angle_beta   90.00
_cell.angle_gamma   90.00
#
_symmetry.space_group_name_H-M   'P 1'
#
loop_
_entity.id
_entity.type
_entity.pdbx_description
1 polymer ?
#
loop_
_entity_poly.entity_id
_entity_poly.type
_entity_poly.pdbx_seq_one_letter_code
_entity_poly.pdbx_strand_id
1 'polypeptide(L)'
;MAVRKEELIREYAKAIREGNAAIFGGAGLSRPSGFVDWKGLLRPLASDIGLDVDKETDMLSVAQFYKNQRRTRAGINQAILDAFSVDAQINENIRIISRLPIFTYWTTNYDELLEKGIREANRNPDVKSESDQLSNMKRDRDAIVYKMHGDVNHPAKAVLTKEDYELYEHHRPLFRTALKGDLVSKVFLFIGFSFEDPNLDYILGQIHSLLGENVPNHYCFFKRVQENEFSDPAEYGYCKARQDMQEENLRNYGIQTVFVDSYNEITDILREIERVSKLHNVFISGSAHEYTAPWNKQRAEELARKLAGALVHEECRITSGFGLGLGSTIINGALDIIYSEKYRHIDEHLCLRPFPQNISDPDDRAKRWKEYRESIMDETGISVFLFGNKYDAATESTVVADGCIQEFEIAKAKGNLIIPIGSTGYAAKVISDEVKCNISDYPYLSDVIGRLETETDIDSIVTLVMDVIKKQQN
;
A
#
# COMPACT_ATOMS: atom_id res chain seq x y z
N MET A 1 0.33 -19.38 17.53
CA MET A 1 -1.06 -19.05 17.12
C MET A 1 -0.99 -18.09 15.94
N ALA A 2 -1.85 -18.29 14.94
CA ALA A 2 -1.93 -17.37 13.80
C ALA A 2 -2.24 -15.94 14.24
N VAL A 3 -1.75 -14.97 13.49
CA VAL A 3 -1.93 -13.54 13.76
C VAL A 3 -3.33 -13.09 13.31
N ARG A 4 -3.93 -12.16 14.06
CA ARG A 4 -5.22 -11.57 13.71
C ARG A 4 -5.07 -10.60 12.54
N LYS A 5 -6.14 -10.44 11.74
CA LYS A 5 -6.18 -9.55 10.58
C LYS A 5 -5.87 -8.09 10.97
N GLU A 6 -6.44 -7.63 12.09
CA GLU A 6 -6.23 -6.28 12.63
C GLU A 6 -4.77 -6.02 13.00
N GLU A 7 -4.08 -7.01 13.54
CA GLU A 7 -2.68 -6.91 13.89
C GLU A 7 -1.79 -6.81 12.63
N LEU A 8 -2.04 -7.66 11.62
CA LEU A 8 -1.38 -7.53 10.32
C LEU A 8 -1.58 -6.13 9.74
N ILE A 9 -2.83 -5.65 9.68
CA ILE A 9 -3.16 -4.34 9.10
C ILE A 9 -2.37 -3.25 9.79
N ARG A 10 -2.39 -3.19 11.12
CA ARG A 10 -1.67 -2.18 11.90
C ARG A 10 -0.16 -2.23 11.70
N GLU A 11 0.44 -3.42 11.88
CA GLU A 11 1.91 -3.57 11.84
C GLU A 11 2.44 -3.37 10.41
N TYR A 12 1.73 -3.87 9.39
CA TYR A 12 2.18 -3.70 8.02
C TYR A 12 1.98 -2.26 7.50
N ALA A 13 0.86 -1.59 7.89
CA ALA A 13 0.68 -0.17 7.60
C ALA A 13 1.76 0.69 8.28
N LYS A 14 2.20 0.32 9.49
CA LYS A 14 3.35 0.95 10.15
C LYS A 14 4.63 0.75 9.35
N ALA A 15 4.93 -0.48 8.91
CA ALA A 15 6.09 -0.76 8.08
C ALA A 15 6.10 0.03 6.75
N ILE A 16 4.91 0.25 6.15
CA ILE A 16 4.78 1.10 4.96
C ILE A 16 5.19 2.54 5.28
N ARG A 17 4.72 3.12 6.39
CA ARG A 17 5.07 4.50 6.78
C ARG A 17 6.57 4.66 7.07
N GLU A 18 7.17 3.67 7.70
CA GLU A 18 8.60 3.65 8.03
C GLU A 18 9.49 3.34 6.81
N GLY A 19 8.92 3.06 5.63
CA GLY A 19 9.67 2.69 4.42
C GLY A 19 10.30 1.29 4.47
N ASN A 20 9.88 0.45 5.43
CA ASN A 20 10.42 -0.89 5.68
C ASN A 20 9.56 -2.01 5.07
N ALA A 21 8.43 -1.69 4.43
CA ALA A 21 7.57 -2.69 3.82
C ALA A 21 8.13 -3.24 2.52
N ALA A 22 7.90 -4.52 2.27
CA ALA A 22 8.18 -5.19 1.01
C ALA A 22 7.07 -6.17 0.65
N ILE A 23 6.84 -6.39 -0.65
CA ILE A 23 5.92 -7.41 -1.17
C ILE A 23 6.72 -8.58 -1.74
N PHE A 24 6.23 -9.80 -1.48
CA PHE A 24 6.69 -10.99 -2.20
C PHE A 24 5.50 -11.65 -2.90
N GLY A 25 5.47 -11.54 -4.25
CA GLY A 25 4.40 -12.08 -5.08
C GLY A 25 4.73 -13.48 -5.59
N GLY A 26 3.83 -14.45 -5.38
CA GLY A 26 3.86 -15.76 -6.00
C GLY A 26 2.80 -15.93 -7.07
N ALA A 27 2.71 -17.12 -7.67
CA ALA A 27 1.79 -17.44 -8.78
C ALA A 27 0.31 -17.16 -8.45
N GLY A 28 -0.10 -17.35 -7.19
CA GLY A 28 -1.45 -17.06 -6.73
C GLY A 28 -1.84 -15.59 -6.83
N LEU A 29 -0.88 -14.65 -6.87
CA LEU A 29 -1.14 -13.23 -7.09
C LEU A 29 -1.57 -12.94 -8.53
N SER A 30 -1.02 -13.68 -9.52
CA SER A 30 -1.31 -13.50 -10.95
C SER A 30 -2.50 -14.35 -11.44
N ARG A 31 -2.89 -15.38 -10.68
CA ARG A 31 -3.97 -16.31 -11.05
C ARG A 31 -5.33 -15.63 -11.33
N PRO A 32 -5.80 -14.64 -10.55
CA PRO A 32 -7.04 -13.93 -10.85
C PRO A 32 -7.02 -13.15 -12.17
N SER A 33 -5.84 -12.88 -12.72
CA SER A 33 -5.65 -12.26 -14.05
C SER A 33 -5.65 -13.26 -15.20
N GLY A 34 -5.87 -14.56 -14.92
CA GLY A 34 -5.94 -15.63 -15.91
C GLY A 34 -4.63 -16.37 -16.16
N PHE A 35 -3.55 -16.06 -15.46
CA PHE A 35 -2.30 -16.79 -15.57
C PHE A 35 -2.34 -18.13 -14.84
N VAL A 36 -1.59 -19.07 -15.36
CA VAL A 36 -1.48 -20.42 -14.79
C VAL A 36 -0.53 -20.46 -13.60
N ASP A 37 -0.77 -21.40 -12.72
CA ASP A 37 0.19 -21.81 -11.69
C ASP A 37 1.27 -22.74 -12.28
N TRP A 38 2.17 -23.18 -11.44
CA TRP A 38 3.27 -24.06 -11.86
C TRP A 38 2.81 -25.39 -12.47
N LYS A 39 1.78 -26.01 -11.90
CA LYS A 39 1.17 -27.21 -12.48
C LYS A 39 0.59 -26.95 -13.87
N GLY A 40 -0.13 -25.84 -14.04
CA GLY A 40 -0.69 -25.42 -15.31
C GLY A 40 0.38 -25.17 -16.38
N LEU A 41 1.49 -24.53 -16.01
CA LEU A 41 2.64 -24.30 -16.89
C LEU A 41 3.27 -25.64 -17.37
N LEU A 42 3.41 -26.60 -16.47
CA LEU A 42 4.07 -27.88 -16.78
C LEU A 42 3.16 -28.91 -17.42
N ARG A 43 1.85 -28.74 -17.38
CA ARG A 43 0.87 -29.70 -17.93
C ARG A 43 1.13 -30.08 -19.40
N PRO A 44 1.33 -29.14 -20.33
CA PRO A 44 1.63 -29.49 -21.72
C PRO A 44 2.99 -30.23 -21.86
N LEU A 45 3.99 -29.86 -21.09
CA LEU A 45 5.31 -30.48 -21.09
C LEU A 45 5.26 -31.91 -20.55
N ALA A 46 4.55 -32.14 -19.47
CA ALA A 46 4.32 -33.45 -18.87
C ALA A 46 3.60 -34.39 -19.87
N SER A 47 2.51 -33.90 -20.47
CA SER A 47 1.74 -34.64 -21.46
C SER A 47 2.59 -35.04 -22.66
N ASP A 48 3.47 -34.15 -23.16
CA ASP A 48 4.36 -34.41 -24.31
C ASP A 48 5.40 -35.51 -24.05
N ILE A 49 5.71 -35.81 -22.79
CA ILE A 49 6.60 -36.90 -22.37
C ILE A 49 5.84 -38.11 -21.78
N GLY A 50 4.50 -38.13 -21.87
CA GLY A 50 3.67 -39.23 -21.42
C GLY A 50 3.43 -39.26 -19.90
N LEU A 51 3.65 -38.14 -19.18
CA LEU A 51 3.35 -37.98 -17.73
C LEU A 51 2.04 -37.25 -17.52
N ASP A 52 1.36 -37.57 -16.42
CA ASP A 52 0.21 -36.89 -15.93
C ASP A 52 0.63 -36.00 -14.76
N VAL A 53 0.64 -34.68 -14.98
CA VAL A 53 1.08 -33.69 -13.98
C VAL A 53 0.28 -33.74 -12.68
N ASP A 54 -0.97 -34.24 -12.72
CA ASP A 54 -1.81 -34.32 -11.53
C ASP A 54 -1.43 -35.48 -10.60
N LYS A 55 -0.68 -36.46 -11.12
CA LYS A 55 -0.09 -37.56 -10.35
C LYS A 55 1.30 -37.24 -9.80
N GLU A 56 1.91 -36.17 -10.30
CA GLU A 56 3.27 -35.79 -9.90
C GLU A 56 3.25 -34.88 -8.67
N THR A 57 4.19 -35.11 -7.77
CA THR A 57 4.39 -34.32 -6.55
C THR A 57 5.61 -33.41 -6.62
N ASP A 58 6.58 -33.75 -7.48
CA ASP A 58 7.82 -32.99 -7.70
C ASP A 58 7.81 -32.34 -9.09
N MET A 59 7.34 -31.08 -9.12
CA MET A 59 7.23 -30.30 -10.36
C MET A 59 8.60 -29.98 -10.98
N LEU A 60 9.65 -29.83 -10.18
CA LEU A 60 11.01 -29.60 -10.66
C LEU A 60 11.52 -30.78 -11.48
N SER A 61 11.26 -31.97 -10.97
CA SER A 61 11.64 -33.22 -11.69
C SER A 61 10.88 -33.39 -13.02
N VAL A 62 9.61 -32.99 -13.11
CA VAL A 62 8.85 -33.01 -14.35
C VAL A 62 9.50 -32.12 -15.42
N ALA A 63 9.86 -30.90 -15.09
CA ALA A 63 10.56 -30.00 -16.01
C ALA A 63 11.92 -30.54 -16.41
N GLN A 64 12.66 -31.18 -15.50
CA GLN A 64 13.94 -31.79 -15.76
C GLN A 64 13.82 -33.02 -16.67
N PHE A 65 12.82 -33.89 -16.46
CA PHE A 65 12.56 -35.06 -17.31
C PHE A 65 12.26 -34.64 -18.74
N TYR A 66 11.45 -33.61 -18.92
CA TYR A 66 11.19 -33.03 -20.25
C TYR A 66 12.48 -32.57 -20.93
N LYS A 67 13.32 -31.77 -20.25
CA LYS A 67 14.60 -31.28 -20.75
C LYS A 67 15.52 -32.45 -21.15
N ASN A 68 15.62 -33.48 -20.32
CA ASN A 68 16.47 -34.65 -20.54
C ASN A 68 16.00 -35.48 -21.75
N GLN A 69 14.69 -35.71 -21.86
CA GLN A 69 14.14 -36.53 -22.95
C GLN A 69 14.23 -35.81 -24.32
N ARG A 70 13.92 -34.51 -24.34
CA ARG A 70 13.97 -33.68 -25.55
C ARG A 70 15.38 -33.18 -25.87
N ARG A 71 16.32 -33.27 -24.94
CA ARG A 71 17.72 -32.78 -25.06
C ARG A 71 17.82 -31.32 -25.47
N THR A 72 16.79 -30.55 -25.20
CA THR A 72 16.70 -29.12 -25.50
C THR A 72 15.77 -28.42 -24.52
N ARG A 73 16.01 -27.12 -24.29
CA ARG A 73 15.14 -26.25 -23.48
C ARG A 73 14.04 -25.58 -24.32
N ALA A 74 14.04 -25.72 -25.64
CA ALA A 74 13.19 -24.97 -26.56
C ALA A 74 11.70 -25.08 -26.21
N GLY A 75 11.18 -26.28 -25.88
CA GLY A 75 9.79 -26.47 -25.50
C GLY A 75 9.45 -25.80 -24.13
N ILE A 76 10.38 -25.82 -23.19
CA ILE A 76 10.19 -25.09 -21.89
C ILE A 76 10.10 -23.60 -22.15
N ASN A 77 10.99 -23.04 -22.96
CA ASN A 77 10.97 -21.62 -23.31
C ASN A 77 9.66 -21.22 -24.01
N GLN A 78 9.20 -22.09 -24.94
CA GLN A 78 7.92 -21.86 -25.63
C GLN A 78 6.74 -21.93 -24.65
N ALA A 79 6.71 -22.90 -23.75
CA ALA A 79 5.64 -23.01 -22.75
C ALA A 79 5.57 -21.76 -21.84
N ILE A 80 6.71 -21.18 -21.47
CA ILE A 80 6.75 -19.91 -20.69
C ILE A 80 6.18 -18.76 -21.54
N LEU A 81 6.57 -18.64 -22.82
CA LEU A 81 6.03 -17.61 -23.70
C LEU A 81 4.52 -17.76 -23.89
N ASP A 82 4.06 -18.96 -24.20
CA ASP A 82 2.63 -19.24 -24.44
C ASP A 82 1.78 -18.96 -23.20
N ALA A 83 2.31 -19.25 -22.01
CA ALA A 83 1.58 -19.07 -20.76
C ALA A 83 1.57 -17.62 -20.26
N PHE A 84 2.61 -16.80 -20.49
CA PHE A 84 2.80 -15.52 -19.83
C PHE A 84 2.95 -14.30 -20.76
N SER A 85 2.98 -14.49 -22.11
CA SER A 85 3.01 -13.38 -23.06
C SER A 85 1.61 -12.84 -23.41
N VAL A 86 0.55 -13.36 -22.80
CA VAL A 86 -0.83 -12.90 -23.02
C VAL A 86 -1.01 -11.53 -22.37
N ASP A 87 -1.68 -10.60 -23.06
CA ASP A 87 -2.06 -9.31 -22.49
C ASP A 87 -3.21 -9.47 -21.48
N ALA A 88 -2.84 -9.78 -20.25
CA ALA A 88 -3.78 -9.98 -19.16
C ALA A 88 -4.08 -8.67 -18.44
N GLN A 89 -5.34 -8.53 -17.98
CA GLN A 89 -5.77 -7.40 -17.17
C GLN A 89 -5.24 -7.54 -15.75
N ILE A 90 -4.84 -6.41 -15.17
CA ILE A 90 -4.38 -6.35 -13.80
C ILE A 90 -5.55 -6.59 -12.85
N ASN A 91 -5.40 -7.53 -11.92
CA ASN A 91 -6.40 -7.78 -10.88
C ASN A 91 -6.33 -6.74 -9.75
N GLU A 92 -7.38 -6.69 -8.94
CA GLU A 92 -7.53 -5.69 -7.89
C GLU A 92 -6.43 -5.75 -6.83
N ASN A 93 -5.94 -6.93 -6.45
CA ASN A 93 -4.86 -7.05 -5.48
C ASN A 93 -3.58 -6.40 -5.98
N ILE A 94 -3.24 -6.61 -7.26
CA ILE A 94 -2.08 -5.97 -7.89
C ILE A 94 -2.29 -4.45 -7.95
N ARG A 95 -3.49 -3.96 -8.30
CA ARG A 95 -3.78 -2.52 -8.28
C ARG A 95 -3.54 -1.90 -6.91
N ILE A 96 -4.06 -2.53 -5.84
CA ILE A 96 -3.90 -2.00 -4.49
C ILE A 96 -2.43 -1.96 -4.10
N ILE A 97 -1.70 -3.09 -4.18
CA ILE A 97 -0.29 -3.14 -3.76
C ILE A 97 0.61 -2.22 -4.59
N SER A 98 0.24 -1.94 -5.84
CA SER A 98 1.00 -1.04 -6.72
C SER A 98 0.82 0.44 -6.35
N ARG A 99 -0.33 0.82 -5.75
CA ARG A 99 -0.57 2.18 -5.24
C ARG A 99 0.11 2.45 -3.90
N LEU A 100 0.34 1.39 -3.10
CA LEU A 100 1.05 1.54 -1.82
C LEU A 100 2.45 2.12 -2.04
N PRO A 101 2.93 3.03 -1.17
CA PRO A 101 4.27 3.62 -1.28
C PRO A 101 5.36 2.63 -0.86
N ILE A 102 5.31 1.42 -1.40
CA ILE A 102 6.28 0.36 -1.18
C ILE A 102 7.35 0.44 -2.26
N PHE A 103 8.62 0.43 -1.85
CA PHE A 103 9.75 0.54 -2.79
C PHE A 103 10.23 -0.82 -3.29
N THR A 104 10.05 -1.90 -2.53
CA THR A 104 10.67 -3.20 -2.79
C THR A 104 9.62 -4.27 -3.07
N TYR A 105 9.71 -4.86 -4.27
CA TYR A 105 8.88 -5.97 -4.71
C TYR A 105 9.74 -7.13 -5.14
N TRP A 106 9.45 -8.33 -4.65
CA TRP A 106 10.06 -9.60 -5.06
C TRP A 106 9.00 -10.49 -5.67
N THR A 107 9.38 -11.27 -6.67
CA THR A 107 8.48 -12.27 -7.25
C THR A 107 9.24 -13.43 -7.87
N THR A 108 8.60 -14.60 -7.85
CA THR A 108 9.00 -15.77 -8.63
C THR A 108 8.27 -15.85 -9.99
N ASN A 109 7.30 -14.96 -10.24
CA ASN A 109 6.48 -14.97 -11.44
C ASN A 109 7.24 -14.46 -12.66
N TYR A 110 6.96 -15.08 -13.82
CA TYR A 110 7.55 -14.65 -15.10
C TYR A 110 6.78 -13.51 -15.77
N ASP A 111 5.48 -13.34 -15.43
CA ASP A 111 4.60 -12.32 -16.02
C ASP A 111 5.01 -10.88 -15.62
N GLU A 112 4.42 -9.89 -16.30
CA GLU A 112 4.71 -8.46 -16.09
C GLU A 112 3.60 -7.70 -15.34
N LEU A 113 2.71 -8.40 -14.61
CA LEU A 113 1.55 -7.75 -13.98
C LEU A 113 1.94 -6.74 -12.88
N LEU A 114 2.98 -7.04 -12.09
CA LEU A 114 3.48 -6.11 -11.07
C LEU A 114 4.01 -4.83 -11.71
N GLU A 115 4.82 -4.96 -12.75
CA GLU A 115 5.39 -3.83 -13.47
C GLU A 115 4.31 -2.98 -14.16
N LYS A 116 3.31 -3.63 -14.76
CA LYS A 116 2.15 -2.96 -15.36
C LYS A 116 1.35 -2.22 -14.29
N GLY A 117 1.05 -2.87 -13.16
CA GLY A 117 0.32 -2.26 -12.05
C GLY A 117 1.02 -1.03 -11.47
N ILE A 118 2.33 -1.11 -11.26
CA ILE A 118 3.14 0.02 -10.77
C ILE A 118 3.09 1.19 -11.76
N ARG A 119 3.16 0.92 -13.09
CA ARG A 119 3.04 1.97 -14.11
C ARG A 119 1.62 2.57 -14.16
N GLU A 120 0.55 1.76 -14.03
CA GLU A 120 -0.83 2.25 -13.96
C GLU A 120 -1.05 3.13 -12.71
N ALA A 121 -0.31 2.89 -11.63
CA ALA A 121 -0.30 3.74 -10.44
C ALA A 121 0.57 5.01 -10.60
N ASN A 122 0.99 5.36 -11.82
CA ASN A 122 1.88 6.49 -12.13
C ASN A 122 3.24 6.43 -11.39
N ARG A 123 3.74 5.22 -11.13
CA ARG A 123 5.03 4.96 -10.50
C ARG A 123 5.98 4.30 -11.49
N ASN A 124 7.26 4.60 -11.41
CA ASN A 124 8.30 4.10 -12.33
C ASN A 124 9.01 2.87 -11.76
N PRO A 125 8.72 1.63 -12.25
CA PRO A 125 9.39 0.43 -11.78
C PRO A 125 10.79 0.26 -12.41
N ASP A 126 11.76 -0.13 -11.60
CA ASP A 126 13.07 -0.60 -12.00
C ASP A 126 13.12 -2.12 -11.88
N VAL A 127 13.01 -2.83 -13.01
CA VAL A 127 12.90 -4.29 -13.05
C VAL A 127 14.27 -4.94 -13.09
N LYS A 128 14.50 -5.92 -12.23
CA LYS A 128 15.73 -6.72 -12.12
C LYS A 128 15.40 -8.19 -12.34
N SER A 129 15.74 -8.73 -13.50
CA SER A 129 15.54 -10.14 -13.83
C SER A 129 16.87 -10.88 -14.09
N GLU A 130 17.97 -10.12 -14.20
CA GLU A 130 19.31 -10.64 -14.46
C GLU A 130 20.33 -10.05 -13.46
N SER A 131 21.39 -10.80 -13.14
CA SER A 131 22.39 -10.42 -12.14
C SER A 131 23.16 -9.14 -12.48
N ASP A 132 23.42 -8.88 -13.76
CA ASP A 132 24.09 -7.67 -14.25
C ASP A 132 23.23 -6.43 -14.11
N GLN A 133 21.91 -6.57 -14.12
CA GLN A 133 20.98 -5.44 -13.91
C GLN A 133 20.97 -4.93 -12.47
N LEU A 134 21.41 -5.71 -11.49
CA LEU A 134 21.42 -5.32 -10.08
C LEU A 134 22.31 -4.11 -9.81
N SER A 135 23.39 -3.94 -10.58
CA SER A 135 24.28 -2.77 -10.48
C SER A 135 23.77 -1.54 -11.25
N ASN A 136 22.82 -1.70 -12.17
CA ASN A 136 22.28 -0.64 -12.99
C ASN A 136 21.03 -0.07 -12.32
N MET A 137 21.00 1.23 -12.05
CA MET A 137 19.89 1.88 -11.36
C MET A 137 19.19 2.87 -12.26
N LYS A 138 17.88 2.76 -12.42
CA LYS A 138 17.07 3.84 -12.99
C LYS A 138 17.05 5.02 -12.02
N ARG A 139 17.34 6.23 -12.52
CA ARG A 139 17.49 7.43 -11.70
C ARG A 139 16.19 7.83 -10.98
N ASP A 140 15.05 7.78 -11.69
CA ASP A 140 13.77 8.26 -11.22
C ASP A 140 12.82 7.07 -10.92
N ARG A 141 13.34 6.04 -10.25
CA ARG A 141 12.54 4.86 -9.88
C ARG A 141 11.76 5.12 -8.61
N ASP A 142 10.49 4.71 -8.62
CA ASP A 142 9.60 4.71 -7.45
C ASP A 142 9.46 3.32 -6.82
N ALA A 143 9.90 2.28 -7.53
CA ALA A 143 9.89 0.91 -7.05
C ALA A 143 10.97 0.07 -7.73
N ILE A 144 11.44 -0.98 -7.04
CA ILE A 144 12.29 -2.03 -7.63
C ILE A 144 11.49 -3.33 -7.63
N VAL A 145 11.45 -4.00 -8.79
CA VAL A 145 10.84 -5.32 -8.94
C VAL A 145 11.93 -6.36 -9.22
N TYR A 146 12.19 -7.20 -8.24
CA TYR A 146 13.14 -8.32 -8.36
C TYR A 146 12.42 -9.58 -8.82
N LYS A 147 12.75 -10.07 -10.02
CA LYS A 147 12.22 -11.33 -10.61
C LYS A 147 13.26 -12.43 -10.45
N MET A 148 13.24 -13.10 -9.30
CA MET A 148 14.30 -14.02 -8.94
C MET A 148 14.35 -15.28 -9.84
N HIS A 149 13.25 -15.64 -10.48
CA HIS A 149 13.20 -16.77 -11.43
C HIS A 149 13.31 -16.34 -12.91
N GLY A 150 13.58 -15.06 -13.17
CA GLY A 150 13.66 -14.53 -14.53
C GLY A 150 12.36 -13.94 -15.03
N ASP A 151 12.27 -13.71 -16.32
CA ASP A 151 11.23 -12.90 -16.97
C ASP A 151 10.76 -13.57 -18.27
N VAL A 152 9.50 -13.38 -18.62
CA VAL A 152 8.90 -13.90 -19.86
C VAL A 152 9.63 -13.40 -21.11
N ASN A 153 10.26 -12.22 -21.06
CA ASN A 153 11.01 -11.67 -22.20
C ASN A 153 12.36 -12.39 -22.44
N HIS A 154 12.84 -13.15 -21.45
CA HIS A 154 14.09 -13.91 -21.52
C HIS A 154 13.90 -15.37 -21.06
N PRO A 155 13.00 -16.15 -21.67
CA PRO A 155 12.61 -17.48 -21.18
C PRO A 155 13.78 -18.48 -21.12
N ALA A 156 14.79 -18.29 -21.94
CA ALA A 156 16.00 -19.13 -21.93
C ALA A 156 16.80 -19.03 -20.61
N LYS A 157 16.62 -17.94 -19.86
CA LYS A 157 17.29 -17.67 -18.57
C LYS A 157 16.36 -17.87 -17.37
N ALA A 158 15.12 -18.30 -17.60
CA ALA A 158 14.15 -18.57 -16.53
C ALA A 158 14.57 -19.78 -15.69
N VAL A 159 14.32 -19.73 -14.39
CA VAL A 159 14.61 -20.82 -13.43
C VAL A 159 13.38 -21.72 -13.34
N LEU A 160 13.41 -22.92 -13.87
CA LEU A 160 12.29 -23.86 -13.88
C LEU A 160 12.69 -25.32 -13.66
N THR A 161 13.84 -25.78 -14.23
CA THR A 161 14.28 -27.17 -14.11
C THR A 161 15.07 -27.40 -12.81
N LYS A 162 15.16 -28.64 -12.36
CA LYS A 162 15.97 -29.01 -11.20
C LYS A 162 17.42 -28.53 -11.34
N GLU A 163 18.01 -28.66 -12.52
CA GLU A 163 19.36 -28.16 -12.81
C GLU A 163 19.47 -26.65 -12.67
N ASP A 164 18.42 -25.86 -13.06
CA ASP A 164 18.41 -24.42 -12.88
C ASP A 164 18.45 -24.03 -11.38
N TYR A 165 17.77 -24.80 -10.52
CA TYR A 165 17.79 -24.61 -9.07
C TYR A 165 19.12 -25.01 -8.43
N GLU A 166 19.71 -26.13 -8.86
CA GLU A 166 21.03 -26.59 -8.39
C GLU A 166 22.14 -25.59 -8.74
N LEU A 167 22.06 -24.99 -9.93
CA LEU A 167 23.02 -23.98 -10.40
C LEU A 167 22.66 -22.55 -10.01
N TYR A 168 21.58 -22.34 -9.25
CA TYR A 168 21.09 -20.99 -8.91
C TYR A 168 22.15 -20.15 -8.20
N GLU A 169 22.86 -20.71 -7.23
CA GLU A 169 23.95 -20.03 -6.52
C GLU A 169 25.09 -19.59 -7.45
N HIS A 170 25.33 -20.36 -8.49
CA HIS A 170 26.38 -20.03 -9.46
C HIS A 170 25.93 -18.93 -10.43
N HIS A 171 24.69 -18.98 -10.90
CA HIS A 171 24.18 -18.06 -11.92
C HIS A 171 23.60 -16.77 -11.34
N ARG A 172 23.05 -16.81 -10.11
CA ARG A 172 22.29 -15.71 -9.48
C ARG A 172 22.67 -15.45 -8.02
N PRO A 173 23.98 -15.46 -7.65
CA PRO A 173 24.42 -15.30 -6.25
C PRO A 173 23.98 -13.95 -5.68
N LEU A 174 23.98 -12.89 -6.52
CA LEU A 174 23.62 -11.54 -6.07
C LEU A 174 22.13 -11.37 -5.75
N PHE A 175 21.24 -12.11 -6.43
CA PHE A 175 19.81 -12.14 -6.07
C PHE A 175 19.59 -12.71 -4.66
N ARG A 176 20.28 -13.81 -4.33
CA ARG A 176 20.25 -14.38 -2.98
C ARG A 176 20.75 -13.40 -1.92
N THR A 177 21.87 -12.75 -2.21
CA THR A 177 22.46 -11.77 -1.29
C THR A 177 21.51 -10.59 -1.07
N ALA A 178 20.92 -10.06 -2.13
CA ALA A 178 19.95 -8.97 -2.05
C ALA A 178 18.70 -9.38 -1.27
N LEU A 179 18.13 -10.56 -1.55
CA LEU A 179 16.94 -11.06 -0.83
C LEU A 179 17.22 -11.28 0.66
N LYS A 180 18.39 -11.84 1.02
CA LYS A 180 18.79 -11.96 2.44
C LYS A 180 18.85 -10.61 3.13
N GLY A 181 19.44 -9.60 2.49
CA GLY A 181 19.50 -8.24 3.04
C GLY A 181 18.12 -7.65 3.26
N ASP A 182 17.22 -7.81 2.29
CA ASP A 182 15.85 -7.33 2.40
C ASP A 182 15.04 -8.08 3.47
N LEU A 183 15.15 -9.41 3.56
CA LEU A 183 14.46 -10.21 4.60
C LEU A 183 14.92 -9.90 6.02
N VAL A 184 16.13 -9.41 6.21
CA VAL A 184 16.65 -8.98 7.52
C VAL A 184 16.20 -7.56 7.88
N SER A 185 16.03 -6.69 6.87
CA SER A 185 15.82 -5.24 7.09
C SER A 185 14.38 -4.76 6.82
N LYS A 186 13.53 -5.58 6.21
CA LYS A 186 12.17 -5.21 5.80
C LYS A 186 11.12 -6.18 6.33
N VAL A 187 9.90 -5.69 6.44
CA VAL A 187 8.71 -6.49 6.75
C VAL A 187 8.06 -6.93 5.43
N PHE A 188 8.10 -8.22 5.13
CA PHE A 188 7.51 -8.77 3.93
C PHE A 188 6.05 -9.15 4.12
N LEU A 189 5.23 -8.89 3.09
CA LEU A 189 3.92 -9.48 2.92
C LEU A 189 3.97 -10.44 1.71
N PHE A 190 3.86 -11.74 1.98
CA PHE A 190 3.82 -12.79 0.97
C PHE A 190 2.38 -12.98 0.49
N ILE A 191 2.15 -12.81 -0.83
CA ILE A 191 0.82 -12.91 -1.44
C ILE A 191 0.86 -13.92 -2.58
N GLY A 192 -0.02 -14.93 -2.50
CA GLY A 192 -0.12 -15.96 -3.54
C GLY A 192 1.10 -16.87 -3.65
N PHE A 193 1.81 -17.07 -2.54
CA PHE A 193 3.03 -17.86 -2.44
C PHE A 193 2.79 -19.13 -1.62
N SER A 194 3.28 -20.30 -2.11
CA SER A 194 3.05 -21.61 -1.45
C SER A 194 4.13 -22.02 -0.46
N PHE A 195 5.27 -21.31 -0.43
CA PHE A 195 6.47 -21.67 0.35
C PHE A 195 7.08 -23.02 -0.02
N GLU A 196 6.84 -23.50 -1.22
CA GLU A 196 7.44 -24.73 -1.76
C GLU A 196 8.69 -24.44 -2.60
N ASP A 197 9.14 -23.19 -2.66
CA ASP A 197 10.33 -22.79 -3.41
C ASP A 197 11.61 -23.12 -2.63
N PRO A 198 12.48 -24.02 -3.15
CA PRO A 198 13.69 -24.45 -2.45
C PRO A 198 14.71 -23.33 -2.22
N ASN A 199 14.75 -22.30 -3.07
CA ASN A 199 15.66 -21.18 -2.89
C ASN A 199 15.23 -20.31 -1.72
N LEU A 200 13.91 -20.06 -1.58
CA LEU A 200 13.41 -19.28 -0.47
C LEU A 200 13.52 -20.05 0.85
N ASP A 201 13.16 -21.33 0.87
CA ASP A 201 13.28 -22.19 2.06
C ASP A 201 14.73 -22.21 2.59
N TYR A 202 15.70 -22.37 1.69
CA TYR A 202 17.13 -22.33 2.04
C TYR A 202 17.55 -20.97 2.62
N ILE A 203 17.07 -19.85 2.06
CA ILE A 203 17.41 -18.51 2.53
C ILE A 203 16.79 -18.27 3.91
N LEU A 204 15.53 -18.62 4.11
CA LEU A 204 14.84 -18.50 5.40
C LEU A 204 15.55 -19.32 6.49
N GLY A 205 15.93 -20.56 6.17
CA GLY A 205 16.69 -21.41 7.07
C GLY A 205 18.06 -20.81 7.48
N GLN A 206 18.76 -20.18 6.54
CA GLN A 206 20.01 -19.49 6.84
C GLN A 206 19.82 -18.26 7.73
N ILE A 207 18.79 -17.45 7.48
CA ILE A 207 18.48 -16.25 8.29
C ILE A 207 18.13 -16.69 9.71
N HIS A 208 17.24 -17.67 9.85
CA HIS A 208 16.87 -18.22 11.16
C HIS A 208 18.08 -18.76 11.92
N SER A 209 18.98 -19.48 11.23
CA SER A 209 20.22 -20.01 11.85
C SER A 209 21.15 -18.93 12.38
N LEU A 210 21.17 -17.73 11.75
CA LEU A 210 22.07 -16.64 12.11
C LEU A 210 21.47 -15.69 13.16
N LEU A 211 20.18 -15.40 13.08
CA LEU A 211 19.50 -14.38 13.89
C LEU A 211 18.59 -14.96 14.98
N GLY A 212 18.24 -16.26 14.89
CA GLY A 212 17.29 -16.90 15.79
C GLY A 212 15.95 -16.17 15.77
N GLU A 213 15.47 -15.76 16.94
CA GLU A 213 14.19 -15.05 17.10
C GLU A 213 14.26 -13.53 16.80
N ASN A 214 15.44 -13.00 16.47
CA ASN A 214 15.65 -11.56 16.20
C ASN A 214 15.44 -11.17 14.73
N VAL A 215 14.55 -11.86 14.02
CA VAL A 215 14.14 -11.52 12.66
C VAL A 215 12.89 -10.63 12.68
N PRO A 216 12.70 -9.71 11.69
CA PRO A 216 11.45 -9.01 11.53
C PRO A 216 10.29 -10.00 11.34
N ASN A 217 9.11 -9.68 11.86
CA ASN A 217 7.91 -10.44 11.54
C ASN A 217 7.52 -10.18 10.08
N HIS A 218 7.50 -11.24 9.29
CA HIS A 218 6.91 -11.24 7.97
C HIS A 218 5.50 -11.80 8.03
N TYR A 219 4.69 -11.59 7.00
CA TYR A 219 3.30 -12.01 6.99
C TYR A 219 2.96 -12.78 5.72
N CYS A 220 2.07 -13.76 5.82
CA CYS A 220 1.51 -14.46 4.67
C CYS A 220 0.03 -14.77 4.89
N PHE A 221 -0.67 -15.01 3.76
CA PHE A 221 -2.06 -15.43 3.78
C PHE A 221 -2.20 -16.92 3.51
N PHE A 222 -2.97 -17.62 4.36
CA PHE A 222 -3.41 -18.97 4.09
C PHE A 222 -4.93 -19.02 4.08
N LYS A 223 -5.50 -19.65 3.04
CA LYS A 223 -6.93 -20.00 3.07
C LYS A 223 -7.12 -21.13 4.08
N ARG A 224 -8.01 -20.93 5.03
CA ARG A 224 -8.34 -21.94 6.04
C ARG A 224 -8.93 -23.18 5.38
N VAL A 225 -8.42 -24.34 5.71
CA VAL A 225 -9.02 -25.63 5.34
C VAL A 225 -10.35 -25.76 6.06
N GLN A 226 -11.44 -25.94 5.32
CA GLN A 226 -12.80 -26.00 5.85
C GLN A 226 -13.39 -27.40 5.68
N GLU A 227 -14.11 -27.88 6.70
CA GLU A 227 -14.68 -29.23 6.72
C GLU A 227 -15.64 -29.48 5.55
N ASN A 228 -16.41 -28.45 5.14
CA ASN A 228 -17.36 -28.52 4.03
C ASN A 228 -16.71 -28.68 2.63
N GLU A 229 -15.40 -28.57 2.52
CA GLU A 229 -14.66 -28.79 1.27
C GLU A 229 -14.33 -30.27 1.04
N PHE A 230 -14.55 -31.12 2.02
CA PHE A 230 -14.19 -32.55 2.00
C PHE A 230 -15.41 -33.45 2.17
N SER A 231 -15.41 -34.56 1.41
CA SER A 231 -16.41 -35.61 1.56
C SER A 231 -16.04 -36.60 2.67
N ASP A 232 -14.76 -36.72 2.96
CA ASP A 232 -14.18 -37.64 3.96
C ASP A 232 -13.64 -36.84 5.15
N PRO A 233 -14.17 -37.06 6.38
CA PRO A 233 -13.65 -36.43 7.59
C PRO A 233 -12.18 -36.77 7.88
N ALA A 234 -11.68 -37.94 7.44
CA ALA A 234 -10.29 -38.29 7.63
C ALA A 234 -9.38 -37.45 6.73
N GLU A 235 -9.77 -37.16 5.50
CA GLU A 235 -9.06 -36.28 4.58
C GLU A 235 -9.04 -34.84 5.12
N TYR A 236 -10.18 -34.34 5.62
CA TYR A 236 -10.22 -33.04 6.29
C TYR A 236 -9.26 -33.01 7.49
N GLY A 237 -9.29 -34.03 8.35
CA GLY A 237 -8.39 -34.10 9.50
C GLY A 237 -6.91 -34.08 9.11
N TYR A 238 -6.55 -34.79 8.04
CA TYR A 238 -5.19 -34.80 7.50
C TYR A 238 -4.76 -33.42 6.95
N CYS A 239 -5.60 -32.82 6.10
CA CYS A 239 -5.30 -31.51 5.49
C CYS A 239 -5.20 -30.42 6.56
N LYS A 240 -6.06 -30.43 7.56
CA LYS A 240 -6.00 -29.50 8.69
C LYS A 240 -4.72 -29.66 9.50
N ALA A 241 -4.37 -30.88 9.87
CA ALA A 241 -3.11 -31.15 10.61
C ALA A 241 -1.88 -30.71 9.81
N ARG A 242 -1.89 -30.95 8.49
CA ARG A 242 -0.81 -30.48 7.60
C ARG A 242 -0.71 -28.96 7.58
N GLN A 243 -1.86 -28.26 7.50
CA GLN A 243 -1.90 -26.78 7.52
C GLN A 243 -1.37 -26.23 8.86
N ASP A 244 -1.73 -26.83 9.99
CA ASP A 244 -1.27 -26.43 11.31
C ASP A 244 0.26 -26.61 11.45
N MET A 245 0.82 -27.70 10.91
CA MET A 245 2.27 -27.94 10.87
C MET A 245 3.00 -26.95 9.94
N GLN A 246 2.41 -26.59 8.81
CA GLN A 246 2.98 -25.58 7.90
C GLN A 246 2.98 -24.20 8.59
N GLU A 247 1.91 -23.82 9.27
CA GLU A 247 1.86 -22.56 10.05
C GLU A 247 2.96 -22.52 11.10
N GLU A 248 3.14 -23.61 11.86
CA GLU A 248 4.17 -23.68 12.88
C GLU A 248 5.59 -23.58 12.27
N ASN A 249 5.83 -24.27 11.15
CA ASN A 249 7.12 -24.19 10.45
C ASN A 249 7.42 -22.77 9.96
N LEU A 250 6.45 -22.06 9.35
CA LEU A 250 6.63 -20.70 8.91
C LEU A 250 6.91 -19.74 10.06
N ARG A 251 6.22 -19.91 11.18
CA ARG A 251 6.45 -19.11 12.38
C ARG A 251 7.88 -19.24 12.91
N ASN A 252 8.47 -20.42 12.82
CA ASN A 252 9.88 -20.64 13.20
C ASN A 252 10.84 -19.81 12.31
N TYR A 253 10.44 -19.46 11.09
CA TYR A 253 11.18 -18.56 10.19
C TYR A 253 10.80 -17.09 10.32
N GLY A 254 10.00 -16.70 11.32
CA GLY A 254 9.54 -15.33 11.50
C GLY A 254 8.38 -14.95 10.58
N ILE A 255 7.74 -15.92 9.91
CA ILE A 255 6.61 -15.67 9.02
C ILE A 255 5.30 -15.95 9.75
N GLN A 256 4.54 -14.89 10.02
CA GLN A 256 3.25 -14.95 10.69
C GLN A 256 2.14 -15.25 9.70
N THR A 257 1.38 -16.30 9.94
CA THR A 257 0.27 -16.68 9.06
C THR A 257 -1.02 -15.98 9.47
N VAL A 258 -1.68 -15.36 8.48
CA VAL A 258 -3.02 -14.79 8.61
C VAL A 258 -4.00 -15.67 7.85
N PHE A 259 -4.91 -16.32 8.58
CA PHE A 259 -5.93 -17.15 7.96
C PHE A 259 -7.09 -16.32 7.41
N VAL A 260 -7.47 -16.64 6.17
CA VAL A 260 -8.67 -16.13 5.50
C VAL A 260 -9.61 -17.30 5.18
N ASP A 261 -10.92 -17.07 5.22
CA ASP A 261 -11.91 -18.09 4.87
C ASP A 261 -12.16 -18.12 3.35
N SER A 262 -11.90 -17.00 2.67
CA SER A 262 -11.92 -16.90 1.21
C SER A 262 -10.78 -16.00 0.69
N TYR A 263 -10.35 -16.21 -0.56
CA TYR A 263 -9.34 -15.37 -1.18
C TYR A 263 -9.78 -13.91 -1.40
N ASN A 264 -11.10 -13.64 -1.44
CA ASN A 264 -11.63 -12.28 -1.56
C ASN A 264 -11.31 -11.43 -0.34
N GLU A 265 -11.21 -12.03 0.85
CA GLU A 265 -10.83 -11.32 2.07
C GLU A 265 -9.43 -10.71 2.00
N ILE A 266 -8.53 -11.29 1.19
CA ILE A 266 -7.21 -10.70 0.97
C ILE A 266 -7.35 -9.30 0.35
N THR A 267 -8.27 -9.15 -0.60
CA THR A 267 -8.54 -7.85 -1.23
C THR A 267 -9.03 -6.82 -0.21
N ASP A 268 -9.93 -7.24 0.69
CA ASP A 268 -10.48 -6.35 1.72
C ASP A 268 -9.40 -5.97 2.76
N ILE A 269 -8.54 -6.92 3.15
CA ILE A 269 -7.40 -6.66 4.05
C ILE A 269 -6.41 -5.70 3.38
N LEU A 270 -6.11 -5.87 2.09
CA LEU A 270 -5.21 -4.97 1.36
C LEU A 270 -5.77 -3.54 1.24
N ARG A 271 -7.09 -3.40 1.00
CA ARG A 271 -7.76 -2.08 1.03
C ARG A 271 -7.66 -1.43 2.39
N GLU A 272 -7.84 -2.22 3.45
CA GLU A 272 -7.74 -1.69 4.81
C GLU A 272 -6.29 -1.30 5.17
N ILE A 273 -5.29 -2.07 4.73
CA ILE A 273 -3.88 -1.68 4.84
C ILE A 273 -3.63 -0.35 4.10
N GLU A 274 -4.16 -0.20 2.87
CA GLU A 274 -4.06 1.04 2.10
C GLU A 274 -4.69 2.21 2.87
N ARG A 275 -5.89 2.04 3.40
CA ARG A 275 -6.59 3.05 4.21
C ARG A 275 -5.80 3.44 5.46
N VAL A 276 -5.39 2.46 6.26
CA VAL A 276 -4.68 2.70 7.53
C VAL A 276 -3.30 3.34 7.30
N SER A 277 -2.59 2.94 6.24
CA SER A 277 -1.28 3.52 5.91
C SER A 277 -1.35 5.03 5.63
N LYS A 278 -2.51 5.54 5.18
CA LYS A 278 -2.73 6.96 4.86
C LYS A 278 -3.21 7.80 6.06
N LEU A 279 -3.61 7.18 7.18
CA LEU A 279 -4.19 7.91 8.33
C LEU A 279 -3.21 8.86 9.05
N HIS A 280 -1.93 8.79 8.73
CA HIS A 280 -0.95 9.77 9.23
C HIS A 280 -0.70 10.90 8.23
N ASN A 281 -1.32 10.86 7.04
CA ASN A 281 -1.23 11.92 6.04
C ASN A 281 -2.50 12.78 6.15
N VAL A 282 -2.36 13.98 6.69
CA VAL A 282 -3.47 14.89 6.99
C VAL A 282 -3.45 16.07 6.03
N PHE A 283 -4.53 16.24 5.26
CA PHE A 283 -4.76 17.45 4.48
C PHE A 283 -5.49 18.49 5.33
N ILE A 284 -4.94 19.72 5.41
CA ILE A 284 -5.61 20.84 6.05
C ILE A 284 -6.16 21.76 4.96
N SER A 285 -7.49 21.75 4.82
CA SER A 285 -8.24 22.62 3.93
C SER A 285 -8.74 23.83 4.68
N GLY A 286 -8.44 25.03 4.19
CA GLY A 286 -8.95 26.26 4.78
C GLY A 286 -8.38 27.49 4.11
N SER A 287 -9.22 28.54 4.05
CA SER A 287 -8.84 29.89 3.64
C SER A 287 -9.63 30.91 4.43
N ALA A 288 -9.05 32.08 4.69
CA ALA A 288 -9.72 33.12 5.43
C ALA A 288 -9.35 34.48 4.83
N HIS A 289 -10.36 35.12 4.20
CA HIS A 289 -10.33 36.52 3.79
C HIS A 289 -10.89 37.40 4.91
N GLU A 290 -11.94 36.92 5.57
CA GLU A 290 -12.65 37.60 6.64
C GLU A 290 -12.92 36.69 7.84
N TYR A 291 -13.11 37.27 9.00
CA TYR A 291 -13.35 36.54 10.26
C TYR A 291 -14.63 37.08 10.93
N THR A 292 -15.50 36.16 11.38
CA THR A 292 -16.70 36.47 12.13
C THR A 292 -16.50 36.15 13.60
N ALA A 293 -17.01 37.00 14.51
CA ALA A 293 -16.92 36.76 15.94
C ALA A 293 -17.40 35.35 16.32
N PRO A 294 -16.72 34.64 17.23
CA PRO A 294 -15.64 35.12 18.12
C PRO A 294 -14.23 35.05 17.50
N TRP A 295 -14.13 34.73 16.22
CA TRP A 295 -12.86 34.64 15.50
C TRP A 295 -12.41 36.01 15.01
N ASN A 296 -11.11 36.24 15.11
CA ASN A 296 -10.38 37.30 14.46
C ASN A 296 -9.09 36.70 13.85
N LYS A 297 -8.33 37.50 13.12
CA LYS A 297 -7.11 37.05 12.46
C LYS A 297 -6.16 36.37 13.44
N GLN A 298 -5.88 36.96 14.57
CA GLN A 298 -4.91 36.42 15.56
C GLN A 298 -5.35 35.05 16.09
N ARG A 299 -6.63 34.90 16.48
CA ARG A 299 -7.17 33.62 16.98
C ARG A 299 -7.20 32.54 15.89
N ALA A 300 -7.53 32.90 14.65
CA ALA A 300 -7.54 32.00 13.55
C ALA A 300 -6.12 31.47 13.22
N GLU A 301 -5.14 32.38 13.22
CA GLU A 301 -3.73 32.03 13.08
C GLU A 301 -3.24 31.14 14.24
N GLU A 302 -3.63 31.44 15.48
CA GLU A 302 -3.29 30.62 16.65
C GLU A 302 -3.86 29.19 16.52
N LEU A 303 -5.14 29.05 16.15
CA LEU A 303 -5.76 27.73 15.92
C LEU A 303 -5.00 26.94 14.86
N ALA A 304 -4.76 27.54 13.69
CA ALA A 304 -4.06 26.89 12.59
C ALA A 304 -2.64 26.44 12.98
N ARG A 305 -1.90 27.30 13.71
CA ARG A 305 -0.55 27.03 14.22
C ARG A 305 -0.52 25.88 15.22
N LYS A 306 -1.41 25.92 16.24
CA LYS A 306 -1.49 24.88 17.28
C LYS A 306 -1.93 23.55 16.71
N LEU A 307 -2.90 23.55 15.80
CA LEU A 307 -3.36 22.33 15.13
C LEU A 307 -2.24 21.68 14.31
N ALA A 308 -1.53 22.47 13.50
CA ALA A 308 -0.39 21.97 12.72
C ALA A 308 0.72 21.43 13.63
N GLY A 309 1.06 22.15 14.70
CA GLY A 309 2.03 21.68 15.69
C GLY A 309 1.64 20.37 16.36
N ALA A 310 0.38 20.23 16.77
CA ALA A 310 -0.14 19.02 17.40
C ALA A 310 -0.09 17.81 16.44
N LEU A 311 -0.43 18.00 15.17
CA LEU A 311 -0.36 16.95 14.16
C LEU A 311 1.09 16.46 13.95
N VAL A 312 2.06 17.38 13.81
CA VAL A 312 3.47 17.01 13.67
C VAL A 312 4.00 16.31 14.93
N HIS A 313 3.58 16.76 16.11
CA HIS A 313 3.94 16.11 17.38
C HIS A 313 3.50 14.63 17.42
N GLU A 314 2.35 14.31 16.83
CA GLU A 314 1.81 12.94 16.71
C GLU A 314 2.24 12.24 15.41
N GLU A 315 3.43 12.57 14.89
CA GLU A 315 4.04 11.91 13.72
C GLU A 315 3.18 11.97 12.43
N CYS A 316 2.25 12.94 12.34
CA CYS A 316 1.48 13.13 11.12
C CYS A 316 2.28 13.95 10.09
N ARG A 317 2.07 13.62 8.81
CA ARG A 317 2.52 14.41 7.67
C ARG A 317 1.39 15.33 7.22
N ILE A 318 1.63 16.64 7.28
CA ILE A 318 0.65 17.65 6.88
C ILE A 318 0.82 17.94 5.39
N THR A 319 -0.26 17.80 4.63
CA THR A 319 -0.36 18.32 3.26
C THR A 319 -1.15 19.63 3.27
N SER A 320 -0.56 20.70 2.73
CA SER A 320 -1.20 22.02 2.65
C SER A 320 -1.23 22.52 1.20
N GLY A 321 -2.42 22.93 0.75
CA GLY A 321 -2.67 23.64 -0.50
C GLY A 321 -2.27 25.11 -0.48
N PHE A 322 -1.68 25.59 0.62
CA PHE A 322 -1.31 26.98 0.84
C PHE A 322 -2.48 27.95 0.75
N GLY A 323 -3.59 27.62 1.45
CA GLY A 323 -4.81 28.43 1.45
C GLY A 323 -4.59 29.88 1.91
N LEU A 324 -5.29 30.81 1.27
CA LEU A 324 -5.17 32.25 1.54
C LEU A 324 -5.44 32.56 3.03
N GLY A 325 -4.57 33.34 3.65
CA GLY A 325 -4.69 33.81 5.03
C GLY A 325 -4.24 32.79 6.10
N LEU A 326 -4.21 31.48 5.82
CA LEU A 326 -3.88 30.45 6.81
C LEU A 326 -2.66 29.58 6.43
N GLY A 327 -2.35 29.46 5.14
CA GLY A 327 -1.33 28.51 4.66
C GLY A 327 0.05 28.74 5.28
N SER A 328 0.51 29.98 5.37
CA SER A 328 1.79 30.33 6.03
C SER A 328 1.82 29.98 7.51
N THR A 329 0.70 30.15 8.19
CA THR A 329 0.58 29.86 9.62
C THR A 329 0.59 28.36 9.92
N ILE A 330 -0.06 27.55 9.09
CA ILE A 330 0.01 26.09 9.15
C ILE A 330 1.46 25.63 8.99
N ILE A 331 2.17 26.17 8.00
CA ILE A 331 3.58 25.85 7.77
C ILE A 331 4.43 26.22 8.99
N ASN A 332 4.27 27.44 9.52
CA ASN A 332 5.01 27.88 10.68
C ASN A 332 4.76 27.00 11.90
N GLY A 333 3.49 26.62 12.15
CA GLY A 333 3.15 25.70 13.25
C GLY A 333 3.79 24.33 13.13
N ALA A 334 3.87 23.77 11.90
CA ALA A 334 4.59 22.54 11.65
C ALA A 334 6.10 22.72 11.86
N LEU A 335 6.70 23.77 11.32
CA LEU A 335 8.14 24.04 11.42
C LEU A 335 8.58 24.30 12.87
N ASP A 336 7.75 24.94 13.70
CA ASP A 336 8.06 25.14 15.13
C ASP A 336 8.38 23.83 15.83
N ILE A 337 7.60 22.78 15.55
CA ILE A 337 7.80 21.46 16.16
C ILE A 337 8.97 20.72 15.48
N ILE A 338 9.05 20.75 14.15
CA ILE A 338 10.12 20.10 13.40
C ILE A 338 11.49 20.60 13.87
N TYR A 339 11.66 21.92 14.02
CA TYR A 339 12.93 22.50 14.46
C TYR A 339 13.17 22.42 15.96
N SER A 340 12.17 22.15 16.77
CA SER A 340 12.35 21.92 18.21
C SER A 340 13.00 20.57 18.53
N GLU A 341 12.96 19.62 17.59
CA GLU A 341 13.47 18.26 17.76
C GLU A 341 14.63 17.97 16.78
N LYS A 342 15.72 17.39 17.30
CA LYS A 342 16.99 17.24 16.57
C LYS A 342 16.92 16.34 15.34
N TYR A 343 16.03 15.35 15.30
CA TYR A 343 15.98 14.30 14.28
C TYR A 343 14.74 14.32 13.41
N ARG A 344 13.93 15.39 13.45
CA ARG A 344 12.78 15.55 12.56
C ARG A 344 13.21 16.23 11.26
N HIS A 345 12.71 15.70 10.15
CA HIS A 345 12.98 16.24 8.82
C HIS A 345 11.71 16.83 8.20
N ILE A 346 11.84 17.95 7.49
CA ILE A 346 10.70 18.66 6.90
C ILE A 346 9.92 17.75 5.96
N ASP A 347 10.59 17.00 5.10
CA ASP A 347 9.98 16.16 4.08
C ASP A 347 9.13 15.00 4.65
N GLU A 348 9.41 14.60 5.90
CA GLU A 348 8.66 13.56 6.59
C GLU A 348 7.33 14.08 7.16
N HIS A 349 7.25 15.37 7.50
CA HIS A 349 6.13 15.96 8.21
C HIS A 349 5.37 17.03 7.45
N LEU A 350 5.92 17.58 6.35
CA LEU A 350 5.30 18.68 5.62
C LEU A 350 5.39 18.47 4.10
N CYS A 351 4.23 18.44 3.45
CA CYS A 351 4.08 18.39 2.01
C CYS A 351 3.38 19.65 1.50
N LEU A 352 4.10 20.49 0.76
CA LEU A 352 3.54 21.72 0.18
C LEU A 352 3.03 21.45 -1.22
N ARG A 353 1.75 21.70 -1.43
CA ARG A 353 1.03 21.50 -2.67
C ARG A 353 0.31 22.80 -3.10
N PRO A 354 1.05 23.90 -3.40
CA PRO A 354 0.42 25.14 -3.83
C PRO A 354 -0.27 24.96 -5.17
N PHE A 355 -1.49 25.51 -5.27
CA PHE A 355 -2.26 25.41 -6.51
C PHE A 355 -1.58 26.19 -7.65
N PRO A 356 -1.55 25.64 -8.88
CA PRO A 356 -1.01 26.31 -10.04
C PRO A 356 -1.74 27.64 -10.29
N GLN A 357 -0.97 28.73 -10.41
CA GLN A 357 -1.46 30.06 -10.68
C GLN A 357 -1.26 30.43 -12.15
N ASN A 358 -1.86 31.55 -12.59
CA ASN A 358 -1.65 32.12 -13.92
C ASN A 358 -2.09 31.24 -15.11
N ILE A 359 -3.12 30.40 -14.91
CA ILE A 359 -3.79 29.70 -15.99
C ILE A 359 -4.89 30.61 -16.52
N SER A 360 -4.72 31.12 -17.75
CA SER A 360 -5.59 32.14 -18.34
C SER A 360 -6.95 31.57 -18.76
N ASP A 361 -6.99 30.33 -19.25
CA ASP A 361 -8.23 29.66 -19.65
C ASP A 361 -8.97 29.14 -18.41
N PRO A 362 -10.23 29.59 -18.16
CA PRO A 362 -10.99 29.13 -16.97
C PRO A 362 -11.28 27.63 -16.96
N ASP A 363 -11.56 27.04 -18.12
CA ASP A 363 -11.91 25.61 -18.23
C ASP A 363 -10.68 24.73 -18.01
N ASP A 364 -9.54 25.07 -18.61
CA ASP A 364 -8.26 24.39 -18.38
C ASP A 364 -7.84 24.54 -16.91
N ARG A 365 -8.01 25.71 -16.29
CA ARG A 365 -7.75 25.95 -14.88
C ARG A 365 -8.62 25.06 -13.98
N ALA A 366 -9.93 25.01 -14.25
CA ALA A 366 -10.87 24.20 -13.44
C ALA A 366 -10.51 22.71 -13.53
N LYS A 367 -10.20 22.22 -14.74
CA LYS A 367 -9.77 20.84 -14.97
C LYS A 367 -8.48 20.50 -14.21
N ARG A 368 -7.43 21.32 -14.36
CA ARG A 368 -6.12 21.09 -13.70
C ARG A 368 -6.24 21.18 -12.18
N TRP A 369 -7.05 22.10 -11.66
CA TRP A 369 -7.26 22.21 -10.23
C TRP A 369 -8.03 21.01 -9.66
N LYS A 370 -8.97 20.46 -10.42
CA LYS A 370 -9.67 19.24 -10.04
C LYS A 370 -8.71 18.06 -10.00
N GLU A 371 -7.96 17.80 -11.07
CA GLU A 371 -6.95 16.74 -11.14
C GLU A 371 -5.92 16.87 -10.00
N TYR A 372 -5.52 18.09 -9.68
CA TYR A 372 -4.58 18.38 -8.61
C TYR A 372 -5.16 18.07 -7.22
N ARG A 373 -6.43 18.45 -6.96
CA ARG A 373 -7.14 18.07 -5.73
C ARG A 373 -7.27 16.56 -5.59
N GLU A 374 -7.64 15.88 -6.66
CA GLU A 374 -7.74 14.42 -6.69
C GLU A 374 -6.41 13.77 -6.30
N SER A 375 -5.28 14.26 -6.84
CA SER A 375 -3.95 13.75 -6.50
C SER A 375 -3.57 13.98 -5.04
N ILE A 376 -3.96 15.10 -4.45
CA ILE A 376 -3.74 15.37 -3.01
C ILE A 376 -4.55 14.38 -2.16
N MET A 377 -5.82 14.19 -2.48
CA MET A 377 -6.71 13.31 -1.72
C MET A 377 -6.36 11.82 -1.86
N ASP A 378 -5.70 11.43 -2.96
CA ASP A 378 -5.17 10.07 -3.13
C ASP A 378 -4.01 9.75 -2.17
N GLU A 379 -3.23 10.77 -1.78
CA GLU A 379 -2.08 10.63 -0.88
C GLU A 379 -2.45 10.81 0.60
N THR A 380 -3.62 11.36 0.91
CA THR A 380 -4.05 11.68 2.27
C THR A 380 -5.15 10.73 2.75
N GLY A 381 -5.23 10.49 4.06
CA GLY A 381 -6.27 9.67 4.68
C GLY A 381 -7.22 10.47 5.56
N ILE A 382 -6.81 11.68 5.96
CA ILE A 382 -7.60 12.58 6.80
C ILE A 382 -7.65 13.96 6.16
N SER A 383 -8.83 14.59 6.17
CA SER A 383 -9.03 15.95 5.70
C SER A 383 -9.70 16.80 6.82
N VAL A 384 -8.97 17.80 7.31
CA VAL A 384 -9.46 18.72 8.32
C VAL A 384 -9.86 20.03 7.65
N PHE A 385 -11.09 20.49 7.92
CA PHE A 385 -11.65 21.70 7.31
C PHE A 385 -11.84 22.79 8.37
N LEU A 386 -11.31 24.00 8.09
CA LEU A 386 -11.45 25.16 8.96
C LEU A 386 -11.68 26.43 8.12
N PHE A 387 -12.58 27.31 8.56
CA PHE A 387 -13.01 28.52 7.84
C PHE A 387 -13.51 28.23 6.43
N GLY A 388 -12.76 28.60 5.40
CA GLY A 388 -13.09 28.36 4.00
C GLY A 388 -13.93 29.50 3.40
N ASN A 389 -13.40 30.74 3.41
CA ASN A 389 -14.01 31.87 2.72
C ASN A 389 -13.01 32.59 1.82
N LYS A 390 -13.54 33.30 0.85
CA LYS A 390 -12.79 34.12 -0.11
C LYS A 390 -13.55 35.39 -0.47
N TYR A 391 -12.83 36.41 -0.89
CA TYR A 391 -13.44 37.60 -1.51
C TYR A 391 -13.87 37.29 -2.94
N ASP A 392 -15.09 37.64 -3.28
CA ASP A 392 -15.62 37.57 -4.62
C ASP A 392 -15.76 38.98 -5.19
N ALA A 393 -14.95 39.28 -6.24
CA ALA A 393 -14.95 40.59 -6.88
C ALA A 393 -16.22 40.87 -7.67
N ALA A 394 -16.97 39.86 -8.08
CA ALA A 394 -18.21 40.04 -8.83
C ALA A 394 -19.37 40.49 -7.95
N THR A 395 -19.40 39.99 -6.68
CA THR A 395 -20.43 40.35 -5.70
C THR A 395 -19.94 41.38 -4.68
N GLU A 396 -18.67 41.78 -4.77
CA GLU A 396 -17.98 42.65 -3.81
C GLU A 396 -18.18 42.22 -2.33
N SER A 397 -18.23 40.92 -2.10
CA SER A 397 -18.51 40.35 -0.78
C SER A 397 -17.67 39.14 -0.46
N THR A 398 -17.59 38.77 0.83
CA THR A 398 -16.98 37.52 1.27
C THR A 398 -17.98 36.38 1.11
N VAL A 399 -17.57 35.35 0.36
CA VAL A 399 -18.38 34.17 0.05
C VAL A 399 -17.70 32.90 0.55
N VAL A 400 -18.47 31.82 0.65
CA VAL A 400 -17.92 30.47 0.93
C VAL A 400 -16.94 30.09 -0.18
N ALA A 401 -15.77 29.58 0.20
CA ALA A 401 -14.76 29.14 -0.74
C ALA A 401 -15.19 27.82 -1.42
N ASP A 402 -15.56 27.89 -2.68
CA ASP A 402 -15.93 26.73 -3.52
C ASP A 402 -14.81 25.68 -3.62
N GLY A 403 -13.55 26.11 -3.54
CA GLY A 403 -12.40 25.21 -3.48
C GLY A 403 -12.44 24.25 -2.30
N CYS A 404 -12.79 24.75 -1.09
CA CYS A 404 -12.91 23.91 0.11
C CYS A 404 -14.08 22.91 0.01
N ILE A 405 -15.19 23.31 -0.62
CA ILE A 405 -16.32 22.39 -0.87
C ILE A 405 -15.93 21.31 -1.89
N GLN A 406 -15.22 21.67 -2.96
CA GLN A 406 -14.71 20.67 -3.94
C GLN A 406 -13.70 19.71 -3.28
N GLU A 407 -12.83 20.18 -2.41
CA GLU A 407 -11.90 19.37 -1.63
C GLU A 407 -12.65 18.39 -0.72
N PHE A 408 -13.71 18.83 -0.08
CA PHE A 408 -14.59 17.96 0.72
C PHE A 408 -15.24 16.87 -0.11
N GLU A 409 -15.84 17.20 -1.25
CA GLU A 409 -16.51 16.22 -2.12
C GLU A 409 -15.53 15.17 -2.65
N ILE A 410 -14.32 15.59 -3.05
CA ILE A 410 -13.28 14.67 -3.51
C ILE A 410 -12.79 13.79 -2.35
N ALA A 411 -12.52 14.36 -1.18
CA ALA A 411 -12.09 13.63 0.01
C ALA A 411 -13.13 12.57 0.43
N LYS A 412 -14.42 12.94 0.43
CA LYS A 412 -15.55 12.04 0.68
C LYS A 412 -15.59 10.89 -0.32
N ALA A 413 -15.49 11.20 -1.62
CA ALA A 413 -15.48 10.19 -2.68
C ALA A 413 -14.29 9.22 -2.62
N LYS A 414 -13.13 9.67 -2.09
CA LYS A 414 -11.92 8.88 -1.88
C LYS A 414 -11.92 8.10 -0.55
N GLY A 415 -12.92 8.32 0.33
CA GLY A 415 -13.03 7.65 1.62
C GLY A 415 -12.10 8.20 2.70
N ASN A 416 -11.61 9.43 2.55
CA ASN A 416 -10.83 10.10 3.58
C ASN A 416 -11.69 10.38 4.81
N LEU A 417 -11.09 10.36 6.00
CA LEU A 417 -11.77 10.80 7.22
C LEU A 417 -11.94 12.32 7.17
N ILE A 418 -13.18 12.78 7.30
CA ILE A 418 -13.57 14.18 7.24
C ILE A 418 -13.69 14.74 8.67
N ILE A 419 -12.98 15.81 8.99
CA ILE A 419 -13.06 16.46 10.31
C ILE A 419 -13.34 17.96 10.10
N PRO A 420 -14.60 18.41 10.13
CA PRO A 420 -14.94 19.81 9.98
C PRO A 420 -14.94 20.52 11.35
N ILE A 421 -14.18 21.62 11.47
CA ILE A 421 -14.21 22.50 12.62
C ILE A 421 -15.31 23.56 12.37
N GLY A 422 -16.59 23.15 12.51
CA GLY A 422 -17.75 23.95 12.14
C GLY A 422 -17.86 25.29 12.86
N SER A 423 -17.30 25.40 14.09
CA SER A 423 -17.25 26.66 14.85
C SER A 423 -16.47 27.78 14.16
N THR A 424 -15.64 27.47 13.17
CA THR A 424 -14.88 28.45 12.38
C THR A 424 -15.71 29.12 11.28
N GLY A 425 -16.93 28.60 11.00
CA GLY A 425 -17.85 29.17 10.02
C GLY A 425 -17.57 28.83 8.56
N TYR A 426 -18.27 29.50 7.66
CA TYR A 426 -18.12 29.40 6.19
C TYR A 426 -18.15 27.95 5.66
N ALA A 427 -17.18 27.52 4.83
CA ALA A 427 -17.16 26.19 4.26
C ALA A 427 -17.10 25.09 5.33
N ALA A 428 -16.32 25.29 6.40
CA ALA A 428 -16.24 24.33 7.50
C ALA A 428 -17.59 24.13 8.19
N LYS A 429 -18.42 25.17 8.31
CA LYS A 429 -19.79 25.08 8.84
C LYS A 429 -20.71 24.35 7.89
N VAL A 430 -20.67 24.65 6.58
CA VAL A 430 -21.46 23.95 5.55
C VAL A 430 -21.15 22.46 5.57
N ILE A 431 -19.87 22.10 5.61
CA ILE A 431 -19.42 20.70 5.67
C ILE A 431 -19.88 20.04 6.98
N SER A 432 -19.78 20.75 8.12
CA SER A 432 -20.25 20.26 9.42
C SER A 432 -21.75 19.96 9.41
N ASP A 433 -22.55 20.80 8.79
CA ASP A 433 -24.00 20.61 8.66
C ASP A 433 -24.33 19.40 7.80
N GLU A 434 -23.61 19.21 6.66
CA GLU A 434 -23.77 18.01 5.82
C GLU A 434 -23.39 16.74 6.55
N VAL A 435 -22.25 16.72 7.25
CA VAL A 435 -21.78 15.58 8.05
C VAL A 435 -22.79 15.25 9.15
N LYS A 436 -23.38 16.25 9.83
CA LYS A 436 -24.43 16.02 10.84
C LYS A 436 -25.70 15.41 10.26
N CYS A 437 -26.12 15.87 9.08
CA CYS A 437 -27.31 15.31 8.41
C CYS A 437 -27.08 13.85 8.01
N ASN A 438 -25.84 13.43 7.77
CA ASN A 438 -25.46 12.09 7.32
C ASN A 438 -24.55 11.40 8.35
N ILE A 439 -24.78 11.60 9.64
CA ILE A 439 -23.84 11.17 10.71
C ILE A 439 -23.62 9.65 10.75
N SER A 440 -24.55 8.87 10.21
CA SER A 440 -24.41 7.40 10.04
C SER A 440 -23.20 7.02 9.18
N ASP A 441 -22.81 7.89 8.26
CA ASP A 441 -21.65 7.67 7.37
C ASP A 441 -20.32 8.11 8.04
N TYR A 442 -20.43 8.84 9.15
CA TYR A 442 -19.31 9.38 9.92
C TYR A 442 -19.36 8.96 11.41
N PRO A 443 -19.45 7.66 11.73
CA PRO A 443 -19.67 7.20 13.11
C PRO A 443 -18.57 7.67 14.08
N TYR A 444 -17.36 7.90 13.60
CA TYR A 444 -16.23 8.40 14.38
C TYR A 444 -16.40 9.86 14.85
N LEU A 445 -17.38 10.61 14.32
CA LEU A 445 -17.69 11.98 14.72
C LEU A 445 -18.94 12.10 15.61
N SER A 446 -19.69 11.02 15.81
CA SER A 446 -21.00 11.06 16.47
C SER A 446 -20.99 11.79 17.83
N ASP A 447 -19.94 11.56 18.64
CA ASP A 447 -19.82 12.14 19.98
C ASP A 447 -19.19 13.55 19.98
N VAL A 448 -18.54 13.97 18.88
CA VAL A 448 -17.70 15.18 18.87
C VAL A 448 -18.17 16.27 17.90
N ILE A 449 -18.95 15.94 16.87
CA ILE A 449 -19.36 16.87 15.81
C ILE A 449 -20.08 18.10 16.36
N GLY A 450 -20.98 17.92 17.36
CA GLY A 450 -21.68 19.02 18.00
C GLY A 450 -20.76 19.98 18.79
N ARG A 451 -19.69 19.44 19.38
CA ARG A 451 -18.66 20.24 20.05
C ARG A 451 -17.77 20.98 19.05
N LEU A 452 -17.35 20.32 17.98
CA LEU A 452 -16.57 20.94 16.89
C LEU A 452 -17.34 22.07 16.18
N GLU A 453 -18.67 22.09 16.29
CA GLU A 453 -19.52 23.15 15.73
C GLU A 453 -19.63 24.36 16.65
N THR A 454 -19.54 24.18 17.97
CA THR A 454 -19.83 25.24 18.96
C THR A 454 -18.62 25.67 19.77
N GLU A 455 -17.60 24.82 19.87
CA GLU A 455 -16.41 25.10 20.66
C GLU A 455 -15.61 26.28 20.07
N THR A 456 -15.17 27.18 20.92
CA THR A 456 -14.35 28.32 20.51
C THR A 456 -13.03 28.43 21.27
N ASP A 457 -12.83 27.62 22.31
CA ASP A 457 -11.52 27.49 22.96
C ASP A 457 -10.57 26.70 22.07
N ILE A 458 -9.44 27.32 21.74
CA ILE A 458 -8.50 26.78 20.76
C ILE A 458 -7.89 25.43 21.21
N ASP A 459 -7.49 25.33 22.46
CA ASP A 459 -6.88 24.13 23.00
C ASP A 459 -7.88 22.96 23.07
N SER A 460 -9.15 23.28 23.41
CA SER A 460 -10.24 22.30 23.37
C SER A 460 -10.51 21.80 21.95
N ILE A 461 -10.53 22.68 20.94
CA ILE A 461 -10.71 22.29 19.53
C ILE A 461 -9.56 21.37 19.06
N VAL A 462 -8.31 21.77 19.33
CA VAL A 462 -7.15 20.95 18.95
C VAL A 462 -7.21 19.57 19.61
N THR A 463 -7.54 19.53 20.90
CA THR A 463 -7.70 18.25 21.63
C THR A 463 -8.78 17.37 21.00
N LEU A 464 -9.96 17.93 20.67
CA LEU A 464 -11.04 17.18 20.03
C LEU A 464 -10.63 16.59 18.68
N VAL A 465 -9.96 17.37 17.83
CA VAL A 465 -9.47 16.90 16.53
C VAL A 465 -8.44 15.80 16.72
N MET A 466 -7.48 15.98 17.63
CA MET A 466 -6.43 14.97 17.89
C MET A 466 -7.00 13.69 18.50
N ASP A 467 -8.00 13.77 19.37
CA ASP A 467 -8.66 12.59 19.93
C ASP A 467 -9.37 11.76 18.87
N VAL A 468 -10.02 12.41 17.88
CA VAL A 468 -10.61 11.73 16.72
C VAL A 468 -9.53 11.03 15.91
N ILE A 469 -8.46 11.73 15.57
CA ILE A 469 -7.36 11.19 14.76
C ILE A 469 -6.73 10.00 15.46
N LYS A 470 -6.34 10.11 16.72
CA LYS A 470 -5.71 9.03 17.50
C LYS A 470 -6.58 7.77 17.59
N LYS A 471 -7.90 7.94 17.77
CA LYS A 471 -8.84 6.82 17.82
C LYS A 471 -8.93 6.06 16.49
N GLN A 472 -8.66 6.70 15.37
CA GLN A 472 -8.69 6.08 14.06
C GLN A 472 -7.35 5.45 13.64
N GLN A 473 -6.25 5.92 14.24
CA GLN A 473 -4.89 5.42 14.00
C GLN A 473 -4.54 4.19 14.84
N ASN A 474 -5.24 3.98 16.00
CA ASN A 474 -5.07 2.87 16.92
C ASN A 474 -6.07 1.73 16.65
#